data_cd0348700b32f2705ef00bf895b25964
#
_entry.id   cd0348700b32f2705ef00bf895b25964
#
_cell.length_a   1.000
_cell.length_b   1.000
_cell.length_c   1.000
_cell.angle_alpha   90.00
_cell.angle_beta   90.00
_cell.angle_gamma   90.00
#
_symmetry.space_group_name_H-M   'P 1'
#
loop_
_entity.id
_entity.type
_entity.pdbx_description
1 polymer ?
#
loop_
_entity_poly.entity_id
_entity_poly.type
_entity_poly.pdbx_seq_one_letter_code
_entity_poly.pdbx_strand_id
1 'polypeptide(L)'
;YDSKLSNFDGTANTVGGDKDNMIFALYNKNGYITYAVVVGKTAGSSESMVYLTSGIKSKSLENGDYIYTYEAITKDGAVTVNSFESKDNSTPRANLVLGNLYEGTFDKNNVITEMEKQTNTDSGKWNTKQYKDDGYALLNVADKSELTAKGATLWIDDAASNDKYILLDEDCKIFVRASDDDEDDYTEYSNIKSALSALGETSDFTGTIAAFVNDAGIATTLILNDTYKANDKPNTNPSKPTSTDVDSVKLTIKGSKGLIELFNKKGDALTDTTVKHSFELYQYVAGQNNYVKVDEGDYFYGVTPAFSVAGGNSYYVVIDGVQSNIARA
;
A
#
# COMPACT_ATOMS: atom_id res chain seq x y z
N TYR A 1 11.30 -24.17 -29.22
CA TYR A 1 11.61 -22.79 -29.56
C TYR A 1 10.75 -22.39 -30.71
N ASP A 2 9.94 -21.35 -30.54
CA ASP A 2 8.99 -20.98 -31.56
C ASP A 2 9.74 -20.46 -32.79
N SER A 3 9.61 -21.18 -33.91
CA SER A 3 10.15 -20.76 -35.19
C SER A 3 9.70 -19.37 -35.64
N LYS A 4 8.64 -18.85 -35.04
CA LYS A 4 8.17 -17.50 -35.28
C LYS A 4 9.10 -16.43 -34.73
N LEU A 5 9.88 -16.71 -33.68
CA LEU A 5 10.90 -15.80 -33.19
C LEU A 5 12.11 -15.71 -34.07
N SER A 6 12.47 -16.79 -34.82
CA SER A 6 13.57 -16.76 -35.75
C SER A 6 13.28 -15.95 -37.03
N ASN A 7 12.02 -15.73 -37.34
CA ASN A 7 11.54 -14.95 -38.47
C ASN A 7 11.01 -13.58 -38.05
N PHE A 8 11.38 -13.11 -36.88
CA PHE A 8 10.96 -11.81 -36.41
C PHE A 8 11.58 -10.71 -37.27
N ASP A 9 10.74 -10.03 -38.03
CA ASP A 9 11.13 -9.00 -39.01
C ASP A 9 10.93 -7.57 -38.50
N GLY A 10 10.63 -7.42 -37.23
CA GLY A 10 10.32 -6.12 -36.60
C GLY A 10 8.89 -5.65 -36.80
N THR A 11 8.04 -6.40 -37.51
CA THR A 11 6.62 -6.15 -37.51
C THR A 11 6.01 -6.79 -36.29
N ALA A 12 5.11 -6.05 -35.64
CA ALA A 12 4.50 -6.40 -34.40
C ALA A 12 3.86 -7.78 -34.39
N ASN A 13 4.62 -8.76 -33.99
CA ASN A 13 4.05 -10.03 -33.63
C ASN A 13 4.15 -10.17 -32.11
N THR A 14 3.12 -10.01 -31.62
CA THR A 14 2.58 -10.06 -30.30
C THR A 14 3.08 -11.23 -29.48
N VAL A 15 3.85 -10.93 -28.48
CA VAL A 15 3.86 -11.73 -27.28
C VAL A 15 2.62 -11.30 -26.50
N GLY A 16 1.62 -12.17 -26.42
CA GLY A 16 0.41 -11.89 -25.67
C GLY A 16 -0.73 -11.19 -26.42
N GLY A 17 -0.74 -11.20 -27.75
CA GLY A 17 -1.92 -10.75 -28.54
C GLY A 17 -2.03 -9.24 -28.79
N ASP A 18 -1.09 -8.44 -28.35
CA ASP A 18 -1.10 -6.99 -28.53
C ASP A 18 -0.33 -6.59 -29.79
N LYS A 19 -0.99 -5.87 -30.71
CA LYS A 19 -0.44 -5.49 -32.01
C LYS A 19 0.62 -4.40 -31.94
N ASP A 20 0.83 -3.81 -30.79
CA ASP A 20 1.65 -2.62 -30.59
C ASP A 20 3.05 -2.92 -30.00
N ASN A 21 3.38 -4.18 -29.72
CA ASN A 21 4.65 -4.57 -29.14
C ASN A 21 5.60 -5.20 -30.15
N MET A 22 6.84 -4.73 -30.19
CA MET A 22 7.92 -5.31 -30.98
C MET A 22 8.94 -5.98 -30.06
N ILE A 23 9.39 -7.18 -30.44
CA ILE A 23 10.46 -7.87 -29.75
C ILE A 23 11.68 -7.92 -30.62
N PHE A 24 12.80 -7.42 -30.11
CA PHE A 24 14.11 -7.57 -30.71
C PHE A 24 14.89 -8.62 -29.93
N ALA A 25 15.30 -9.69 -30.55
CA ALA A 25 16.04 -10.76 -29.91
C ALA A 25 17.39 -11.00 -30.55
N LEU A 26 18.44 -11.13 -29.73
CA LEU A 26 19.75 -11.59 -30.15
C LEU A 26 19.89 -13.08 -29.80
N TYR A 27 20.33 -13.85 -30.77
CA TYR A 27 20.52 -15.29 -30.63
C TYR A 27 22.01 -15.63 -30.57
N ASN A 28 22.35 -16.65 -29.79
CA ASN A 28 23.67 -17.28 -29.88
C ASN A 28 23.74 -18.21 -31.11
N LYS A 29 24.94 -18.72 -31.36
CA LYS A 29 25.20 -19.66 -32.47
C LYS A 29 24.37 -20.95 -32.43
N ASN A 30 23.76 -21.28 -31.31
CA ASN A 30 22.92 -22.46 -31.11
C ASN A 30 21.42 -22.14 -31.22
N GLY A 31 21.05 -20.90 -31.56
CA GLY A 31 19.66 -20.48 -31.73
C GLY A 31 18.94 -20.11 -30.44
N TYR A 32 19.64 -19.98 -29.30
CA TYR A 32 19.05 -19.54 -28.05
C TYR A 32 19.08 -18.01 -27.95
N ILE A 33 17.99 -17.43 -27.46
CA ILE A 33 17.95 -16.00 -27.15
C ILE A 33 18.91 -15.72 -26.00
N THR A 34 19.88 -14.84 -26.26
CA THR A 34 20.81 -14.34 -25.24
C THR A 34 20.42 -12.99 -24.72
N TYR A 35 19.66 -12.24 -25.50
CA TYR A 35 19.17 -10.92 -25.13
C TYR A 35 17.86 -10.67 -25.86
N ALA A 36 16.89 -10.09 -25.18
CA ALA A 36 15.64 -9.65 -25.78
C ALA A 36 15.26 -8.26 -25.27
N VAL A 37 14.84 -7.39 -26.18
CA VAL A 37 14.28 -6.08 -25.86
C VAL A 37 12.86 -6.05 -26.41
N VAL A 38 11.92 -5.77 -25.55
CA VAL A 38 10.52 -5.53 -25.93
C VAL A 38 10.34 -4.02 -26.06
N VAL A 39 9.99 -3.56 -27.25
CA VAL A 39 9.70 -2.16 -27.54
C VAL A 39 8.25 -2.11 -28.03
N GLY A 40 7.43 -1.38 -27.32
CA GLY A 40 6.04 -1.24 -27.71
C GLY A 40 5.37 -0.12 -26.95
N LYS A 41 4.18 0.23 -27.34
CA LYS A 41 3.27 0.87 -26.39
C LYS A 41 3.11 -0.14 -25.27
N THR A 42 3.72 0.12 -24.15
CA THR A 42 3.37 -0.58 -22.91
C THR A 42 1.87 -0.66 -22.85
N ALA A 43 1.36 -1.85 -22.64
CA ALA A 43 -0.05 -2.07 -22.42
C ALA A 43 -0.57 -0.93 -21.53
N GLY A 44 -1.55 -0.21 -21.98
CA GLY A 44 -1.93 1.06 -21.39
C GLY A 44 -2.49 0.92 -19.99
N SER A 45 -2.85 -0.28 -19.59
CA SER A 45 -3.31 -0.61 -18.23
C SER A 45 -3.07 -2.10 -17.97
N SER A 46 -2.69 -2.42 -16.75
CA SER A 46 -2.66 -3.80 -16.26
C SER A 46 -3.66 -3.91 -15.11
N GLU A 47 -4.54 -4.87 -15.19
CA GLU A 47 -5.33 -5.27 -14.03
C GLU A 47 -4.42 -6.01 -13.06
N SER A 48 -4.46 -5.63 -11.81
CA SER A 48 -3.68 -6.28 -10.75
C SER A 48 -4.40 -6.18 -9.42
N MET A 49 -4.26 -7.24 -8.64
CA MET A 49 -4.70 -7.24 -7.25
C MET A 49 -3.63 -6.61 -6.38
N VAL A 50 -4.04 -5.71 -5.49
CA VAL A 50 -3.16 -5.07 -4.51
C VAL A 50 -3.79 -5.11 -3.13
N TYR A 51 -3.00 -5.50 -2.14
CA TYR A 51 -3.33 -5.37 -0.73
C TYR A 51 -2.60 -4.16 -0.16
N LEU A 52 -3.34 -3.19 0.35
CA LEU A 52 -2.78 -1.93 0.80
C LEU A 52 -2.19 -2.07 2.21
N THR A 53 -0.89 -1.81 2.35
CA THR A 53 -0.15 -1.98 3.61
C THR A 53 0.16 -0.68 4.31
N SER A 54 -0.03 0.46 3.65
CA SER A 54 0.20 1.77 4.26
C SER A 54 -0.92 2.76 4.00
N GLY A 55 -0.97 3.79 4.83
CA GLY A 55 -1.61 5.05 4.48
C GLY A 55 -0.81 5.81 3.41
N ILE A 56 -1.07 7.11 3.25
CA ILE A 56 -0.32 7.95 2.32
C ILE A 56 1.12 8.14 2.84
N LYS A 57 2.09 7.65 2.09
CA LYS A 57 3.53 7.80 2.41
C LYS A 57 4.11 9.11 1.92
N SER A 58 3.66 9.57 0.77
CA SER A 58 4.11 10.85 0.21
C SER A 58 3.05 11.47 -0.70
N LYS A 59 3.15 12.79 -0.86
CA LYS A 59 2.38 13.59 -1.82
C LYS A 59 3.36 14.42 -2.64
N SER A 60 3.26 14.36 -3.94
CA SER A 60 4.02 15.20 -4.86
C SER A 60 3.09 15.96 -5.80
N LEU A 61 3.57 17.06 -6.35
CA LEU A 61 2.88 17.80 -7.40
C LEU A 61 3.65 17.57 -8.71
N GLU A 62 3.01 16.96 -9.68
CA GLU A 62 3.61 16.64 -10.98
C GLU A 62 2.68 17.12 -12.12
N ASN A 63 3.22 17.92 -13.03
CA ASN A 63 2.47 18.46 -14.18
C ASN A 63 1.16 19.18 -13.82
N GLY A 64 1.05 19.70 -12.61
CA GLY A 64 -0.15 20.39 -12.14
C GLY A 64 -1.14 19.52 -11.37
N ASP A 65 -0.84 18.25 -11.18
CA ASP A 65 -1.69 17.27 -10.49
C ASP A 65 -0.98 16.70 -9.28
N TYR A 66 -1.74 16.21 -8.30
CA TYR A 66 -1.20 15.59 -7.10
C TYR A 66 -1.06 14.08 -7.29
N ILE A 67 0.12 13.56 -6.93
CA ILE A 67 0.40 12.13 -6.86
C ILE A 67 0.58 11.73 -5.40
N TYR A 68 -0.19 10.77 -4.94
CA TYR A 68 -0.13 10.19 -3.61
C TYR A 68 0.46 8.80 -3.70
N THR A 69 1.44 8.52 -2.87
CA THR A 69 2.17 7.26 -2.87
C THR A 69 1.77 6.40 -1.67
N TYR A 70 1.57 5.11 -1.90
CA TYR A 70 1.23 4.11 -0.91
C TYR A 70 2.16 2.91 -1.04
N GLU A 71 2.29 2.14 0.03
CA GLU A 71 2.89 0.81 0.00
C GLU A 71 1.78 -0.24 -0.08
N ALA A 72 2.05 -1.28 -0.85
CA ALA A 72 1.12 -2.38 -1.07
C ALA A 72 1.86 -3.70 -1.29
N ILE A 73 1.13 -4.79 -1.21
CA ILE A 73 1.61 -6.13 -1.55
C ILE A 73 0.79 -6.62 -2.74
N THR A 74 1.46 -7.19 -3.73
CA THR A 74 0.88 -7.87 -4.89
C THR A 74 1.31 -9.34 -4.91
N LYS A 75 0.86 -10.09 -5.92
CA LYS A 75 1.32 -11.47 -6.15
C LYS A 75 2.85 -11.59 -6.32
N ASP A 76 3.51 -10.52 -6.72
CA ASP A 76 4.96 -10.49 -6.97
C ASP A 76 5.75 -9.99 -5.75
N GLY A 77 5.06 -9.56 -4.68
CA GLY A 77 5.63 -9.06 -3.44
C GLY A 77 5.30 -7.60 -3.16
N ALA A 78 6.11 -6.95 -2.31
CA ALA A 78 5.91 -5.56 -1.91
C ALA A 78 6.17 -4.60 -3.08
N VAL A 79 5.29 -3.62 -3.25
CA VAL A 79 5.35 -2.62 -4.32
C VAL A 79 4.93 -1.25 -3.79
N THR A 80 5.31 -0.22 -4.54
CA THR A 80 4.79 1.13 -4.36
C THR A 80 3.72 1.39 -5.41
N VAL A 81 2.56 1.89 -4.99
CA VAL A 81 1.46 2.27 -5.87
C VAL A 81 1.13 3.74 -5.71
N ASN A 82 0.66 4.37 -6.76
CA ASN A 82 0.34 5.79 -6.77
C ASN A 82 -1.15 6.00 -7.05
N SER A 83 -1.73 7.01 -6.42
CA SER A 83 -3.07 7.51 -6.71
C SER A 83 -2.97 8.95 -7.18
N PHE A 84 -3.83 9.31 -8.11
CA PHE A 84 -3.87 10.61 -8.76
C PHE A 84 -5.03 11.46 -8.24
N GLU A 85 -4.81 12.76 -8.15
CA GLU A 85 -5.85 13.75 -7.90
C GLU A 85 -5.56 15.01 -8.72
N SER A 86 -6.51 15.46 -9.51
CA SER A 86 -6.32 16.68 -10.26
C SER A 86 -6.37 17.92 -9.36
N LYS A 87 -5.51 18.89 -9.62
CA LYS A 87 -5.45 20.13 -8.83
C LYS A 87 -6.75 20.93 -8.86
N ASP A 88 -7.52 20.82 -9.93
CA ASP A 88 -8.82 21.47 -10.09
C ASP A 88 -9.99 20.66 -9.51
N ASN A 89 -9.70 19.55 -8.83
CA ASN A 89 -10.68 18.59 -8.30
C ASN A 89 -11.61 17.95 -9.36
N SER A 90 -11.27 18.02 -10.62
CA SER A 90 -12.05 17.35 -11.69
C SER A 90 -11.94 15.83 -11.60
N THR A 91 -10.83 15.32 -11.11
CA THR A 91 -10.62 13.90 -10.82
C THR A 91 -10.23 13.76 -9.35
N PRO A 92 -11.13 13.25 -8.50
CA PRO A 92 -10.84 13.06 -7.09
C PRO A 92 -9.86 11.91 -6.86
N ARG A 93 -9.12 12.00 -5.75
CA ARG A 93 -8.26 10.90 -5.32
C ARG A 93 -9.05 9.62 -5.07
N ALA A 94 -8.50 8.48 -5.47
CA ALA A 94 -9.04 7.17 -5.11
C ALA A 94 -9.07 7.02 -3.57
N ASN A 95 -10.21 6.60 -3.04
CA ASN A 95 -10.38 6.37 -1.60
C ASN A 95 -9.79 5.01 -1.21
N LEU A 96 -8.50 4.98 -0.97
CA LEU A 96 -7.74 3.80 -0.60
C LEU A 96 -7.67 3.67 0.91
N VAL A 97 -8.08 2.53 1.43
CA VAL A 97 -8.09 2.24 2.87
C VAL A 97 -7.08 1.13 3.16
N LEU A 98 -6.18 1.42 4.10
CA LEU A 98 -5.21 0.48 4.65
C LEU A 98 -5.88 -0.84 5.05
N GLY A 99 -5.22 -1.96 4.79
CA GLY A 99 -5.68 -3.30 5.17
C GLY A 99 -6.78 -3.88 4.28
N ASN A 100 -7.09 -3.22 3.15
CA ASN A 100 -8.03 -3.74 2.16
C ASN A 100 -7.33 -4.29 0.93
N LEU A 101 -7.97 -5.29 0.33
CA LEU A 101 -7.62 -5.84 -0.97
C LEU A 101 -8.43 -5.12 -2.04
N TYR A 102 -7.78 -4.75 -3.11
CA TYR A 102 -8.37 -4.09 -4.28
C TYR A 102 -7.98 -4.81 -5.56
N GLU A 103 -8.90 -4.90 -6.48
CA GLU A 103 -8.61 -5.10 -7.89
C GLU A 103 -8.47 -3.73 -8.53
N GLY A 104 -7.36 -3.48 -9.20
CA GLY A 104 -7.04 -2.17 -9.72
C GLY A 104 -6.52 -2.22 -11.14
N THR A 105 -6.86 -1.19 -11.92
CA THR A 105 -6.23 -0.90 -13.20
C THR A 105 -5.14 0.14 -12.98
N PHE A 106 -3.94 -0.17 -13.46
CA PHE A 106 -2.76 0.66 -13.31
C PHE A 106 -2.26 1.16 -14.65
N ASP A 107 -1.86 2.39 -14.72
CA ASP A 107 -1.13 2.92 -15.86
C ASP A 107 0.36 2.44 -15.84
N LYS A 108 1.09 2.79 -16.89
CA LYS A 108 2.53 2.46 -17.03
C LYS A 108 3.44 3.01 -15.93
N ASN A 109 2.97 3.93 -15.10
CA ASN A 109 3.72 4.55 -14.01
C ASN A 109 3.26 4.01 -12.63
N ASN A 110 2.54 2.89 -12.59
CA ASN A 110 1.89 2.34 -11.41
C ASN A 110 0.90 3.32 -10.75
N VAL A 111 0.29 4.20 -11.54
CA VAL A 111 -0.79 5.05 -11.07
C VAL A 111 -2.10 4.31 -11.21
N ILE A 112 -2.84 4.26 -10.13
CA ILE A 112 -4.16 3.65 -10.08
C ILE A 112 -5.14 4.53 -10.85
N THR A 113 -5.78 3.96 -11.86
CA THR A 113 -6.79 4.63 -12.68
C THR A 113 -8.21 4.22 -12.33
N GLU A 114 -8.38 2.96 -11.94
CA GLU A 114 -9.64 2.39 -11.47
C GLU A 114 -9.37 1.44 -10.33
N MET A 115 -10.31 1.33 -9.37
CA MET A 115 -10.19 0.41 -8.23
C MET A 115 -11.53 -0.11 -7.78
N GLU A 116 -11.57 -1.40 -7.50
CA GLU A 116 -12.68 -2.06 -6.86
C GLU A 116 -12.22 -2.78 -5.58
N LYS A 117 -12.83 -2.43 -4.45
CA LYS A 117 -12.56 -3.10 -3.19
C LYS A 117 -13.13 -4.52 -3.22
N GLN A 118 -12.29 -5.50 -2.91
CA GLN A 118 -12.69 -6.88 -2.86
C GLN A 118 -13.37 -7.23 -1.54
N THR A 119 -14.29 -8.18 -1.59
CA THR A 119 -15.03 -8.71 -0.45
C THR A 119 -14.49 -10.08 -0.05
N ASN A 120 -14.90 -10.56 1.13
CA ASN A 120 -14.56 -11.92 1.57
C ASN A 120 -14.93 -12.95 0.51
N THR A 121 -14.03 -13.90 0.31
CA THR A 121 -14.29 -15.08 -0.51
C THR A 121 -15.49 -15.84 0.03
N ASP A 122 -16.42 -16.19 -0.84
CA ASP A 122 -17.62 -16.94 -0.47
C ASP A 122 -17.28 -18.24 0.27
N SER A 123 -18.02 -18.53 1.32
CA SER A 123 -17.77 -19.71 2.18
C SER A 123 -17.76 -21.03 1.40
N GLY A 124 -18.55 -21.15 0.33
CA GLY A 124 -18.58 -22.31 -0.55
C GLY A 124 -17.36 -22.49 -1.43
N LYS A 125 -16.56 -21.47 -1.65
CA LYS A 125 -15.35 -21.53 -2.48
C LYS A 125 -14.13 -22.08 -1.75
N TRP A 126 -14.05 -21.97 -0.41
CA TRP A 126 -12.85 -22.27 0.36
C TRP A 126 -12.35 -23.71 0.21
N ASN A 127 -13.15 -24.67 0.55
CA ASN A 127 -12.74 -26.09 0.56
C ASN A 127 -12.76 -26.74 -0.82
N THR A 128 -13.33 -26.06 -1.82
CA THR A 128 -13.33 -26.49 -3.22
C THR A 128 -12.22 -25.85 -4.05
N LYS A 129 -11.48 -24.90 -3.48
CA LYS A 129 -10.48 -24.07 -4.15
C LYS A 129 -11.04 -23.25 -5.32
N GLN A 130 -12.34 -23.01 -5.35
CA GLN A 130 -12.94 -22.19 -6.42
C GLN A 130 -12.56 -20.73 -6.32
N TYR A 131 -11.95 -20.27 -5.22
CA TYR A 131 -11.34 -18.95 -5.10
C TYR A 131 -10.20 -18.73 -6.13
N LYS A 132 -9.66 -19.81 -6.72
CA LYS A 132 -8.67 -19.69 -7.80
C LYS A 132 -9.19 -18.95 -9.03
N ASP A 133 -10.48 -19.03 -9.29
CA ASP A 133 -11.11 -18.38 -10.44
C ASP A 133 -11.16 -16.86 -10.26
N ASP A 134 -11.09 -16.39 -9.00
CA ASP A 134 -11.01 -14.98 -8.63
C ASP A 134 -9.54 -14.50 -8.53
N GLY A 135 -8.56 -15.40 -8.54
CA GLY A 135 -7.12 -15.11 -8.38
C GLY A 135 -6.69 -14.76 -6.95
N TYR A 136 -7.62 -14.77 -5.99
CA TYR A 136 -7.35 -14.46 -4.59
C TYR A 136 -8.24 -15.27 -3.64
N ALA A 137 -7.80 -15.35 -2.36
CA ALA A 137 -8.63 -15.72 -1.24
C ALA A 137 -8.56 -14.62 -0.17
N LEU A 138 -9.70 -14.17 0.32
CA LEU A 138 -9.80 -13.10 1.32
C LEU A 138 -10.76 -13.50 2.44
N LEU A 139 -10.31 -13.34 3.69
CA LEU A 139 -11.12 -13.53 4.88
C LEU A 139 -10.84 -12.40 5.87
N ASN A 140 -11.86 -11.61 6.17
CA ASN A 140 -11.83 -10.68 7.30
C ASN A 140 -12.40 -11.40 8.51
N VAL A 141 -11.54 -11.70 9.45
CA VAL A 141 -11.85 -12.44 10.69
C VAL A 141 -12.29 -11.44 11.74
N ALA A 142 -13.59 -11.37 12.01
CA ALA A 142 -14.15 -10.46 13.01
C ALA A 142 -14.13 -11.09 14.42
N ASP A 143 -14.35 -12.40 14.49
CA ASP A 143 -14.31 -13.18 15.71
C ASP A 143 -13.02 -13.99 15.78
N LYS A 144 -12.60 -14.38 17.00
CA LYS A 144 -11.37 -15.14 17.20
C LYS A 144 -11.35 -16.43 16.38
N SER A 145 -10.27 -16.65 15.66
CA SER A 145 -10.02 -17.86 14.89
C SER A 145 -8.65 -18.43 15.23
N GLU A 146 -8.52 -19.76 15.22
CA GLU A 146 -7.24 -20.43 15.40
C GLU A 146 -6.54 -20.62 14.04
N LEU A 147 -5.27 -20.20 13.97
CA LEU A 147 -4.42 -20.44 12.81
C LEU A 147 -3.41 -21.55 13.10
N THR A 148 -3.40 -22.59 12.27
CA THR A 148 -2.43 -23.69 12.37
C THR A 148 -1.77 -23.99 11.03
N ALA A 149 -0.48 -24.40 11.08
CA ALA A 149 0.26 -24.85 9.92
C ALA A 149 0.37 -26.37 9.90
N LYS A 150 -0.07 -27.00 8.81
CA LYS A 150 0.08 -28.44 8.57
C LYS A 150 0.79 -28.65 7.23
N GLY A 151 2.12 -28.87 7.26
CA GLY A 151 2.95 -28.87 6.04
C GLY A 151 2.96 -27.50 5.38
N ALA A 152 2.71 -27.47 4.07
CA ALA A 152 2.57 -26.24 3.28
C ALA A 152 1.11 -25.76 3.22
N THR A 153 0.36 -25.89 4.32
CA THR A 153 -1.05 -25.51 4.38
C THR A 153 -1.30 -24.67 5.62
N LEU A 154 -1.92 -23.52 5.44
CA LEU A 154 -2.52 -22.74 6.52
C LEU A 154 -3.95 -23.24 6.74
N TRP A 155 -4.25 -23.63 7.95
CA TRP A 155 -5.61 -23.96 8.41
C TRP A 155 -6.14 -22.82 9.25
N ILE A 156 -7.41 -22.51 9.03
CA ILE A 156 -8.14 -21.44 9.70
C ILE A 156 -9.37 -22.09 10.31
N ASP A 157 -9.37 -22.27 11.63
CA ASP A 157 -10.53 -22.73 12.38
C ASP A 157 -11.40 -21.53 12.71
N ASP A 158 -12.45 -21.34 11.93
CA ASP A 158 -13.43 -20.28 12.10
C ASP A 158 -14.64 -20.85 12.83
N ALA A 159 -14.82 -20.43 14.09
CA ALA A 159 -15.88 -20.91 14.98
C ALA A 159 -17.31 -20.72 14.40
N ALA A 160 -17.49 -19.88 13.40
CA ALA A 160 -18.78 -19.59 12.80
C ALA A 160 -19.13 -20.48 11.59
N SER A 161 -18.15 -21.17 10.99
CA SER A 161 -18.36 -21.97 9.77
C SER A 161 -17.18 -22.91 9.51
N ASN A 162 -17.41 -24.00 8.79
CA ASN A 162 -16.44 -25.02 8.40
C ASN A 162 -15.01 -24.52 8.25
N ASP A 163 -14.05 -25.30 8.79
CA ASP A 163 -12.62 -25.09 8.64
C ASP A 163 -12.25 -24.66 7.21
N LYS A 164 -11.46 -23.63 7.11
CA LYS A 164 -10.94 -23.14 5.85
C LYS A 164 -9.45 -23.47 5.74
N TYR A 165 -8.95 -23.68 4.54
CA TYR A 165 -7.52 -23.87 4.35
C TYR A 165 -7.01 -23.19 3.07
N ILE A 166 -5.73 -22.80 3.11
CA ILE A 166 -5.00 -22.26 1.97
C ILE A 166 -3.75 -23.12 1.76
N LEU A 167 -3.59 -23.66 0.56
CA LEU A 167 -2.35 -24.32 0.16
C LEU A 167 -1.31 -23.27 -0.23
N LEU A 168 -0.08 -23.44 0.22
CA LEU A 168 1.02 -22.54 -0.05
C LEU A 168 1.99 -23.16 -1.04
N ASP A 169 2.48 -22.37 -1.96
CA ASP A 169 3.60 -22.73 -2.82
C ASP A 169 4.88 -22.87 -1.98
N GLU A 170 5.85 -23.65 -2.46
CA GLU A 170 7.13 -23.79 -1.76
C GLU A 170 7.90 -22.48 -1.66
N ASP A 171 7.74 -21.59 -2.66
CA ASP A 171 8.32 -20.25 -2.72
C ASP A 171 7.32 -19.15 -2.30
N CYS A 172 6.25 -19.50 -1.59
CA CYS A 172 5.24 -18.55 -1.16
C CYS A 172 5.87 -17.47 -0.26
N LYS A 173 5.69 -16.22 -0.65
CA LYS A 173 6.04 -15.06 0.19
C LYS A 173 4.95 -14.83 1.22
N ILE A 174 5.32 -14.75 2.50
CA ILE A 174 4.35 -14.60 3.58
C ILE A 174 4.64 -13.30 4.30
N PHE A 175 3.71 -12.37 4.23
CA PHE A 175 3.80 -11.08 4.89
C PHE A 175 2.96 -11.10 6.16
N VAL A 176 3.57 -10.77 7.28
CA VAL A 176 2.94 -10.74 8.60
C VAL A 176 3.02 -9.34 9.16
N ARG A 177 1.91 -8.85 9.63
CA ARG A 177 1.81 -7.73 10.55
C ARG A 177 1.21 -8.25 11.85
N ALA A 178 1.99 -8.25 12.91
CA ALA A 178 1.50 -8.56 14.24
C ALA A 178 0.71 -7.37 14.81
N SER A 179 -0.19 -7.63 15.74
CA SER A 179 -1.08 -6.61 16.30
C SER A 179 -0.39 -5.48 17.08
N ASP A 180 0.86 -5.68 17.49
CA ASP A 180 1.68 -4.72 18.20
C ASP A 180 2.67 -3.96 17.28
N ASP A 181 2.72 -4.32 16.00
CA ASP A 181 3.50 -3.63 14.99
C ASP A 181 2.83 -2.32 14.54
N ASP A 182 3.63 -1.40 14.01
CA ASP A 182 3.12 -0.20 13.36
C ASP A 182 2.30 -0.56 12.11
N GLU A 183 1.36 0.31 11.72
CA GLU A 183 0.40 0.04 10.64
C GLU A 183 1.04 -0.35 9.31
N ASP A 184 2.29 0.09 9.09
CA ASP A 184 3.04 -0.12 7.85
C ASP A 184 4.11 -1.21 7.95
N ASP A 185 4.23 -1.88 9.13
CA ASP A 185 5.33 -2.81 9.40
C ASP A 185 4.91 -4.26 9.07
N TYR A 186 5.07 -4.62 7.80
CA TYR A 186 4.87 -5.98 7.32
C TYR A 186 6.21 -6.67 7.11
N THR A 187 6.46 -7.71 7.88
CA THR A 187 7.68 -8.52 7.77
C THR A 187 7.46 -9.72 6.85
N GLU A 188 8.38 -9.93 5.90
CA GLU A 188 8.34 -11.06 4.96
C GLU A 188 8.97 -12.32 5.57
N TYR A 189 8.30 -13.46 5.44
CA TYR A 189 8.74 -14.78 5.86
C TYR A 189 8.70 -15.76 4.69
N SER A 190 9.66 -16.70 4.67
CA SER A 190 9.76 -17.73 3.64
C SER A 190 9.04 -19.04 4.00
N ASN A 191 8.46 -19.13 5.21
CA ASN A 191 7.70 -20.33 5.61
C ASN A 191 6.63 -20.00 6.65
N ILE A 192 5.55 -20.76 6.59
CA ILE A 192 4.35 -20.51 7.40
C ILE A 192 4.58 -20.70 8.92
N LYS A 193 5.48 -21.59 9.33
CA LYS A 193 5.74 -21.79 10.76
C LYS A 193 6.41 -20.57 11.38
N SER A 194 7.39 -20.00 10.72
CA SER A 194 8.05 -18.78 11.16
C SER A 194 7.07 -17.60 11.17
N ALA A 195 6.22 -17.50 10.16
CA ALA A 195 5.19 -16.49 10.07
C ALA A 195 4.18 -16.58 11.24
N LEU A 196 3.67 -17.76 11.54
CA LEU A 196 2.76 -17.97 12.68
C LEU A 196 3.45 -17.72 14.01
N SER A 197 4.74 -18.07 14.15
CA SER A 197 5.51 -17.76 15.37
C SER A 197 5.66 -16.25 15.59
N ALA A 198 5.71 -15.46 14.54
CA ALA A 198 5.79 -14.00 14.60
C ALA A 198 4.48 -13.35 15.04
N LEU A 199 3.33 -13.96 14.74
CA LEU A 199 2.03 -13.52 15.27
C LEU A 199 1.94 -13.68 16.79
N GLY A 200 2.73 -14.58 17.37
CA GLY A 200 2.75 -14.89 18.81
C GLY A 200 1.59 -15.79 19.22
N GLU A 201 0.39 -15.26 19.34
CA GLU A 201 -0.80 -16.02 19.76
C GLU A 201 -1.69 -16.30 18.54
N THR A 202 -1.66 -17.55 18.07
CA THR A 202 -2.38 -17.96 16.86
C THR A 202 -3.80 -18.51 17.15
N SER A 203 -4.14 -18.74 18.43
CA SER A 203 -5.46 -19.22 18.86
C SER A 203 -6.54 -18.14 18.83
N ASP A 204 -6.15 -16.89 18.80
CA ASP A 204 -7.02 -15.73 18.97
C ASP A 204 -6.88 -14.72 17.83
N PHE A 205 -6.50 -15.17 16.62
CA PHE A 205 -6.31 -14.29 15.48
C PHE A 205 -7.61 -13.55 15.12
N THR A 206 -7.52 -12.25 15.00
CA THR A 206 -8.54 -11.40 14.37
C THR A 206 -7.88 -10.46 13.39
N GLY A 207 -8.54 -10.17 12.27
CA GLY A 207 -7.98 -9.28 11.26
C GLY A 207 -8.18 -9.78 9.84
N THR A 208 -7.20 -9.62 8.98
CA THR A 208 -7.31 -9.96 7.57
C THR A 208 -6.32 -11.06 7.20
N ILE A 209 -6.85 -12.11 6.55
CA ILE A 209 -6.07 -13.12 5.84
C ILE A 209 -6.33 -12.91 4.35
N ALA A 210 -5.30 -12.58 3.59
CA ALA A 210 -5.40 -12.45 2.14
C ALA A 210 -4.33 -13.32 1.46
N ALA A 211 -4.67 -13.92 0.34
CA ALA A 211 -3.73 -14.69 -0.46
C ALA A 211 -3.93 -14.40 -1.95
N PHE A 212 -2.84 -14.22 -2.68
CA PHE A 212 -2.84 -14.26 -4.14
C PHE A 212 -2.54 -15.68 -4.57
N VAL A 213 -3.39 -16.22 -5.42
CA VAL A 213 -3.33 -17.64 -5.80
C VAL A 213 -3.11 -17.79 -7.30
N ASN A 214 -2.44 -18.87 -7.67
CA ASN A 214 -2.28 -19.28 -9.06
C ASN A 214 -3.49 -20.06 -9.59
N ASP A 215 -3.48 -20.44 -10.85
CA ASP A 215 -4.56 -21.18 -11.51
C ASP A 215 -4.84 -22.56 -10.90
N ALA A 216 -3.93 -23.09 -10.07
CA ALA A 216 -4.13 -24.31 -9.30
C ALA A 216 -4.78 -24.07 -7.93
N GLY A 217 -5.02 -22.83 -7.54
CA GLY A 217 -5.51 -22.42 -6.23
C GLY A 217 -4.45 -22.58 -5.12
N ILE A 218 -3.18 -22.41 -5.48
CA ILE A 218 -2.05 -22.45 -4.54
C ILE A 218 -1.56 -21.00 -4.34
N ALA A 219 -1.43 -20.59 -3.09
CA ALA A 219 -1.01 -19.25 -2.77
C ALA A 219 0.48 -19.03 -3.09
N THR A 220 0.76 -18.02 -3.88
CA THR A 220 2.12 -17.53 -4.17
C THR A 220 2.51 -16.40 -3.24
N THR A 221 1.52 -15.71 -2.68
CA THR A 221 1.70 -14.69 -1.65
C THR A 221 0.60 -14.84 -0.61
N LEU A 222 0.95 -14.80 0.67
CA LEU A 222 0.04 -14.83 1.80
C LEU A 222 0.25 -13.60 2.66
N ILE A 223 -0.82 -12.99 3.14
CA ILE A 223 -0.81 -11.82 4.01
C ILE A 223 -1.61 -12.15 5.25
N LEU A 224 -0.98 -12.02 6.41
CA LEU A 224 -1.57 -12.17 7.72
C LEU A 224 -1.49 -10.82 8.45
N ASN A 225 -2.61 -10.14 8.55
CA ASN A 225 -2.72 -8.86 9.24
C ASN A 225 -3.53 -9.07 10.52
N ASP A 226 -2.83 -9.24 11.65
CA ASP A 226 -3.47 -9.45 12.95
C ASP A 226 -3.83 -8.13 13.61
N THR A 227 -5.09 -7.98 13.99
CA THR A 227 -5.62 -6.81 14.69
C THR A 227 -6.09 -7.13 16.12
N TYR A 228 -5.94 -8.39 16.57
CA TYR A 228 -6.51 -8.89 17.81
C TYR A 228 -6.10 -8.07 19.04
N LYS A 229 -4.81 -7.87 19.24
CA LYS A 229 -4.31 -7.19 20.45
C LYS A 229 -4.63 -5.69 20.48
N ALA A 230 -4.89 -5.08 19.32
CA ALA A 230 -5.32 -3.67 19.28
C ALA A 230 -6.67 -3.47 19.99
N ASN A 231 -7.51 -4.50 20.03
CA ASN A 231 -8.83 -4.46 20.67
C ASN A 231 -8.82 -4.96 22.12
N ASP A 232 -7.86 -5.79 22.54
CA ASP A 232 -7.82 -6.43 23.86
C ASP A 232 -6.94 -5.71 24.89
N LYS A 233 -6.16 -4.73 24.50
CA LYS A 233 -5.59 -3.82 25.51
C LYS A 233 -6.79 -3.18 26.21
N PRO A 234 -6.98 -3.40 27.54
CA PRO A 234 -7.98 -2.66 28.27
C PRO A 234 -7.75 -1.20 27.88
N ASN A 235 -8.81 -0.55 27.42
CA ASN A 235 -8.82 0.81 26.88
C ASN A 235 -8.21 1.79 27.89
N THR A 236 -6.90 1.67 28.14
CA THR A 236 -6.04 2.62 28.84
C THR A 236 -5.48 3.65 27.85
N ASN A 237 -5.63 3.39 26.53
CA ASN A 237 -5.60 4.48 25.60
C ASN A 237 -6.94 5.19 25.68
N PRO A 238 -6.96 6.47 26.06
CA PRO A 238 -8.14 7.26 25.90
C PRO A 238 -8.60 7.04 24.45
N SER A 239 -9.89 6.72 24.28
CA SER A 239 -10.55 6.59 22.98
C SER A 239 -9.89 7.55 22.01
N LYS A 240 -9.34 7.00 20.87
CA LYS A 240 -8.74 7.80 19.78
C LYS A 240 -9.61 9.05 19.69
N PRO A 241 -9.06 10.23 19.97
CA PRO A 241 -9.89 11.42 19.98
C PRO A 241 -10.43 11.57 18.57
N THR A 242 -11.73 11.38 18.42
CA THR A 242 -12.47 11.70 17.19
C THR A 242 -12.51 13.19 16.93
N SER A 243 -11.81 13.97 17.73
CA SER A 243 -11.65 15.39 17.54
C SER A 243 -10.68 15.62 16.38
N THR A 244 -11.21 16.13 15.30
CA THR A 244 -10.44 16.70 14.19
C THR A 244 -9.80 18.03 14.58
N ASP A 245 -10.05 18.51 15.79
CA ASP A 245 -9.60 19.81 16.27
C ASP A 245 -8.12 19.78 16.63
N VAL A 246 -7.31 20.38 15.81
CA VAL A 246 -5.90 20.64 16.07
C VAL A 246 -5.80 21.75 17.11
N ASP A 247 -5.12 21.48 18.24
CA ASP A 247 -4.85 22.49 19.30
C ASP A 247 -3.40 22.97 19.23
N SER A 248 -2.46 22.08 18.89
CA SER A 248 -1.07 22.48 18.69
C SER A 248 -0.41 21.72 17.54
N VAL A 249 0.53 22.41 16.89
CA VAL A 249 1.28 21.91 15.74
C VAL A 249 2.76 22.01 16.05
N LYS A 250 3.51 20.93 15.85
CA LYS A 250 4.96 20.94 15.99
C LYS A 250 5.62 20.69 14.63
N LEU A 251 6.47 21.60 14.22
CA LEU A 251 7.31 21.50 13.03
C LEU A 251 8.72 21.10 13.43
N THR A 252 9.24 20.05 12.80
CA THR A 252 10.64 19.62 12.90
C THR A 252 11.25 19.58 11.49
N ILE A 253 12.44 20.14 11.31
CA ILE A 253 13.15 20.06 10.03
C ILE A 253 14.31 19.06 10.18
N LYS A 254 14.35 18.07 9.27
CA LYS A 254 15.44 17.09 9.17
C LYS A 254 16.01 17.13 7.76
N GLY A 255 17.24 17.67 7.64
CA GLY A 255 17.84 17.94 6.32
C GLY A 255 17.01 18.95 5.53
N SER A 256 16.56 18.56 4.33
CA SER A 256 15.70 19.41 3.48
C SER A 256 14.20 19.12 3.65
N LYS A 257 13.77 18.40 4.68
CA LYS A 257 12.39 17.92 4.84
C LYS A 257 11.75 18.47 6.10
N GLY A 258 10.53 18.98 5.98
CA GLY A 258 9.68 19.38 7.10
C GLY A 258 8.79 18.23 7.55
N LEU A 259 8.76 17.94 8.85
CA LEU A 259 7.93 16.94 9.50
C LEU A 259 6.94 17.66 10.41
N ILE A 260 5.67 17.29 10.34
CA ILE A 260 4.57 17.92 11.10
C ILE A 260 3.99 16.88 12.05
N GLU A 261 3.88 17.26 13.33
CA GLU A 261 3.18 16.52 14.37
C GLU A 261 1.99 17.38 14.84
N LEU A 262 0.80 16.77 14.92
CA LEU A 262 -0.43 17.44 15.33
C LEU A 262 -0.89 16.90 16.69
N PHE A 263 -1.41 17.77 17.55
CA PHE A 263 -1.89 17.38 18.86
C PHE A 263 -3.25 18.01 19.14
N ASN A 264 -4.09 17.28 19.86
CA ASN A 264 -5.37 17.78 20.37
C ASN A 264 -5.18 18.58 21.67
N LYS A 265 -6.25 19.16 22.19
CA LYS A 265 -6.27 19.95 23.44
C LYS A 265 -5.79 19.18 24.68
N LYS A 266 -5.76 17.84 24.65
CA LYS A 266 -5.25 17.01 25.74
C LYS A 266 -3.75 16.71 25.58
N GLY A 267 -3.14 17.12 24.48
CA GLY A 267 -1.75 16.80 24.13
C GLY A 267 -1.58 15.44 23.49
N ASP A 268 -2.66 14.74 23.12
CA ASP A 268 -2.58 13.47 22.41
C ASP A 268 -2.29 13.73 20.92
N ALA A 269 -1.41 12.92 20.33
CA ALA A 269 -1.11 13.04 18.92
C ALA A 269 -2.31 12.68 18.04
N LEU A 270 -2.61 13.53 17.05
CA LEU A 270 -3.60 13.27 16.04
C LEU A 270 -2.91 12.50 14.89
N THR A 271 -3.20 11.23 14.78
CA THR A 271 -2.53 10.31 13.83
C THR A 271 -3.47 9.76 12.76
N ASP A 272 -4.66 10.36 12.59
CA ASP A 272 -5.62 9.90 11.60
C ASP A 272 -5.22 10.34 10.19
N THR A 273 -4.75 9.39 9.39
CA THR A 273 -4.30 9.62 8.02
C THR A 273 -5.46 9.89 7.05
N THR A 274 -6.71 9.71 7.48
CA THR A 274 -7.90 9.94 6.66
C THR A 274 -8.47 11.33 6.84
N VAL A 275 -8.05 12.04 7.90
CA VAL A 275 -8.51 13.40 8.17
C VAL A 275 -7.74 14.39 7.32
N LYS A 276 -8.48 15.18 6.58
CA LYS A 276 -7.97 16.27 5.78
C LYS A 276 -7.86 17.53 6.62
N HIS A 277 -6.65 18.11 6.67
CA HIS A 277 -6.37 19.37 7.33
C HIS A 277 -6.02 20.44 6.30
N SER A 278 -6.32 21.71 6.58
CA SER A 278 -5.77 22.80 5.79
C SER A 278 -4.29 22.99 6.12
N PHE A 279 -3.47 23.32 5.12
CA PHE A 279 -2.02 23.50 5.26
C PHE A 279 -1.58 24.79 4.62
N GLU A 280 -0.80 25.56 5.35
CA GLU A 280 -0.06 26.73 4.81
C GLU A 280 1.38 26.69 5.32
N LEU A 281 2.33 26.93 4.42
CA LEU A 281 3.76 27.04 4.73
C LEU A 281 4.22 28.48 4.60
N TYR A 282 4.92 28.95 5.61
CA TYR A 282 5.51 30.29 5.65
C TYR A 282 7.03 30.22 5.76
N GLN A 283 7.72 31.02 4.97
CA GLN A 283 9.17 31.16 4.97
C GLN A 283 9.56 32.59 5.37
N TYR A 284 10.58 32.73 6.22
CA TYR A 284 11.14 34.03 6.53
C TYR A 284 11.93 34.59 5.33
N VAL A 285 11.60 35.82 4.92
CA VAL A 285 12.25 36.53 3.84
C VAL A 285 13.00 37.74 4.43
N ALA A 286 14.33 37.64 4.51
CA ALA A 286 15.17 38.62 5.16
C ALA A 286 15.02 40.04 4.56
N GLY A 287 14.83 40.15 3.24
CA GLY A 287 14.64 41.43 2.56
C GLY A 287 13.32 42.15 2.90
N GLN A 288 12.33 41.44 3.42
CA GLN A 288 11.04 41.97 3.86
C GLN A 288 10.93 42.04 5.37
N ASN A 289 11.88 41.45 6.09
CA ASN A 289 11.86 41.26 7.55
C ASN A 289 10.55 40.62 8.06
N ASN A 290 10.00 39.69 7.29
CA ASN A 290 8.71 39.06 7.55
C ASN A 290 8.64 37.63 7.01
N TYR A 291 7.63 36.85 7.49
CA TYR A 291 7.28 35.55 6.94
C TYR A 291 6.29 35.74 5.79
N VAL A 292 6.55 35.05 4.68
CA VAL A 292 5.69 35.06 3.49
C VAL A 292 5.17 33.66 3.26
N LYS A 293 3.90 33.54 2.93
CA LYS A 293 3.30 32.26 2.56
C LYS A 293 3.93 31.79 1.23
N VAL A 294 4.52 30.61 1.24
CA VAL A 294 5.23 30.05 0.09
C VAL A 294 4.56 28.79 -0.46
N ASP A 295 3.69 28.18 0.34
CA ASP A 295 2.92 27.02 -0.09
C ASP A 295 1.61 26.91 0.69
N GLU A 296 0.60 26.27 0.11
CA GLU A 296 -0.69 25.98 0.73
C GLU A 296 -1.34 24.75 0.10
N GLY A 297 -2.20 24.07 0.84
CA GLY A 297 -2.92 22.91 0.32
C GLY A 297 -3.56 22.09 1.44
N ASP A 298 -3.64 20.81 1.19
CA ASP A 298 -4.17 19.83 2.12
C ASP A 298 -3.04 19.05 2.78
N TYR A 299 -3.16 18.82 4.07
CA TYR A 299 -2.27 17.97 4.85
C TYR A 299 -3.03 16.76 5.40
N PHE A 300 -2.40 15.60 5.30
CA PHE A 300 -2.84 14.37 5.93
C PHE A 300 -1.73 13.88 6.84
N TYR A 301 -2.06 13.44 8.03
CA TYR A 301 -1.05 12.93 8.96
C TYR A 301 -0.25 11.79 8.32
N GLY A 302 1.05 11.71 8.63
CA GLY A 302 1.92 10.65 8.11
C GLY A 302 2.46 10.90 6.69
N VAL A 303 2.04 11.96 6.00
CA VAL A 303 2.68 12.36 4.74
C VAL A 303 4.08 12.91 5.05
N THR A 304 5.10 12.17 4.72
CA THR A 304 6.50 12.52 4.99
C THR A 304 7.32 12.46 3.69
N PRO A 305 7.98 13.55 3.28
CA PRO A 305 7.99 14.86 3.92
C PRO A 305 6.71 15.64 3.64
N ALA A 306 6.23 16.38 4.62
CA ALA A 306 5.10 17.27 4.41
C ALA A 306 5.42 18.31 3.32
N PHE A 307 6.68 18.76 3.25
CA PHE A 307 7.19 19.73 2.26
C PHE A 307 8.73 19.73 2.24
N SER A 308 9.30 20.29 1.16
CA SER A 308 10.74 20.47 1.05
C SER A 308 11.15 21.89 1.45
N VAL A 309 12.29 22.03 2.13
CA VAL A 309 12.83 23.30 2.61
C VAL A 309 14.24 23.56 2.08
N ALA A 310 14.55 24.83 1.88
CA ALA A 310 15.91 25.27 1.53
C ALA A 310 16.73 25.53 2.78
N GLY A 311 17.98 25.08 2.80
CA GLY A 311 18.90 25.26 3.91
C GLY A 311 19.14 26.74 4.27
N GLY A 312 19.28 27.01 5.56
CA GLY A 312 19.55 28.34 6.10
C GLY A 312 18.31 29.21 6.32
N ASN A 313 17.14 28.81 5.89
CA ASN A 313 15.90 29.55 6.07
C ASN A 313 15.13 29.08 7.33
N SER A 314 14.24 29.96 7.82
CA SER A 314 13.33 29.65 8.90
C SER A 314 11.90 29.52 8.37
N TYR A 315 11.16 28.56 8.91
CA TYR A 315 9.81 28.21 8.47
C TYR A 315 8.87 28.03 9.66
N TYR A 316 7.60 28.25 9.43
CA TYR A 316 6.51 27.68 10.25
C TYR A 316 5.37 27.23 9.35
N VAL A 317 4.52 26.36 9.86
CA VAL A 317 3.30 25.93 9.19
C VAL A 317 2.08 26.36 9.98
N VAL A 318 0.96 26.50 9.28
CA VAL A 318 -0.36 26.69 9.88
C VAL A 318 -1.23 25.53 9.42
N ILE A 319 -1.77 24.77 10.37
CA ILE A 319 -2.67 23.64 10.13
C ILE A 319 -4.00 23.95 10.80
N ASP A 320 -5.08 23.99 10.02
CA ASP A 320 -6.44 24.34 10.49
C ASP A 320 -6.49 25.65 11.30
N GLY A 321 -5.66 26.64 10.90
CA GLY A 321 -5.54 27.91 11.58
C GLY A 321 -4.60 27.92 12.81
N VAL A 322 -4.01 26.79 13.18
CA VAL A 322 -3.07 26.67 14.31
C VAL A 322 -1.64 26.75 13.81
N GLN A 323 -0.89 27.73 14.30
CA GLN A 323 0.51 27.96 13.92
C GLN A 323 1.46 27.04 14.71
N SER A 324 2.44 26.45 14.03
CA SER A 324 3.52 25.69 14.65
C SER A 324 4.59 26.57 15.31
N ASN A 325 5.55 25.93 15.98
CA ASN A 325 6.83 26.55 16.29
C ASN A 325 7.56 26.93 14.99
N ILE A 326 8.50 27.87 15.10
CA ILE A 326 9.44 28.19 14.04
C ILE A 326 10.55 27.16 14.05
N ALA A 327 10.85 26.57 12.89
CA ALA A 327 11.96 25.64 12.69
C ALA A 327 12.92 26.17 11.63
N ARG A 328 14.21 25.87 11.76
CA ARG A 328 15.26 26.31 10.83
C ARG A 328 15.81 25.13 10.05
N ALA A 329 15.94 25.31 8.73
CA ALA A 329 16.52 24.32 7.81
C ALA A 329 18.05 24.36 7.79
#